data_744c249973fb43621f9c37c294a371dd
#
_entry.id   744c249973fb43621f9c37c294a371dd
#
_cell.length_a   1.000
_cell.length_b   1.000
_cell.length_c   1.000
_cell.angle_alpha   90.00
_cell.angle_beta   90.00
_cell.angle_gamma   90.00
#
_symmetry.space_group_name_H-M   'P 1'
#
loop_
_entity.id
_entity.type
_entity.pdbx_description
1 polymer ?
#
loop_
_entity_poly.entity_id
_entity_poly.type
_entity_poly.pdbx_seq_one_letter_code
_entity_poly.pdbx_strand_id
1 'polypeptide(L)'
;MNRIAAIVVTYNRKDYLLNCLEAIRRQTLPPDVIYIIDNHSSDGTSDILYENHYIVDKIPELVREDFISTSQITSLYDDTIIFIQYIYKFENTGGAGGFYTGMKTAYEDGYEWLWMMDDDGIPSENGVEQLLLYSCKYGLKFANALVINVNNRYTLSFYLERNKLSLSDYENKDVVYDKITPFNGSFINREVPEKIGFIKKEMFIWGDEMEYFHRSMYNKFSVGTVVKSIHYHPANKEIAVNIFPFINRFKVVTRLGKFANIYYRNIGFVYYTYNRIKFYRILVSYLLYFFIRLKFCDFKSFLSSYMEGSKDRFGN
;
A
#
# COMPACT_ATOMS: atom_id res chain seq x y z
N MET A 1 22.64 14.23 2.50
CA MET A 1 21.54 14.37 1.51
C MET A 1 20.56 13.25 1.79
N ASN A 2 19.28 13.55 1.94
CA ASN A 2 18.24 12.53 2.17
C ASN A 2 18.01 11.76 0.87
N ARG A 3 18.56 10.54 0.74
CA ARG A 3 18.37 9.71 -0.45
C ARG A 3 16.99 9.07 -0.44
N ILE A 4 16.23 9.26 -1.53
CA ILE A 4 14.83 8.83 -1.65
C ILE A 4 14.72 7.75 -2.72
N ALA A 5 14.14 6.62 -2.35
CA ALA A 5 13.74 5.56 -3.27
C ALA A 5 12.21 5.55 -3.45
N ALA A 6 11.72 5.73 -4.65
CA ALA A 6 10.33 5.45 -5.00
C ALA A 6 10.18 3.95 -5.26
N ILE A 7 9.12 3.34 -4.72
CA ILE A 7 8.82 1.91 -4.86
C ILE A 7 7.39 1.79 -5.40
N VAL A 8 7.25 1.27 -6.61
CA VAL A 8 5.96 1.07 -7.28
C VAL A 8 5.75 -0.42 -7.49
N VAL A 9 4.64 -0.96 -6.96
CA VAL A 9 4.25 -2.36 -7.17
C VAL A 9 3.16 -2.43 -8.22
N THR A 10 3.33 -3.31 -9.21
CA THR A 10 2.37 -3.49 -10.30
C THR A 10 2.04 -4.95 -10.54
N TYR A 11 0.82 -5.21 -11.05
CA TYR A 11 0.39 -6.51 -11.54
C TYR A 11 -0.74 -6.36 -12.57
N ASN A 12 -0.44 -6.61 -13.85
CA ASN A 12 -1.41 -6.55 -14.96
C ASN A 12 -2.17 -5.21 -15.04
N ARG A 13 -1.45 -4.08 -14.97
CA ARG A 13 -2.00 -2.72 -14.98
C ARG A 13 -1.09 -1.73 -15.69
N LYS A 14 -0.56 -2.13 -16.85
CA LYS A 14 0.45 -1.37 -17.61
C LYS A 14 0.12 0.11 -17.83
N ASP A 15 -1.15 0.46 -18.14
CA ASP A 15 -1.54 1.84 -18.43
C ASP A 15 -1.58 2.70 -17.16
N TYR A 16 -1.99 2.14 -16.02
CA TYR A 16 -1.92 2.81 -14.73
C TYR A 16 -0.48 3.03 -14.31
N LEU A 17 0.37 2.01 -14.46
CA LEU A 17 1.80 2.09 -14.12
C LEU A 17 2.49 3.23 -14.87
N LEU A 18 2.29 3.39 -16.17
CA LEU A 18 2.89 4.48 -16.92
C LEU A 18 2.49 5.85 -16.37
N ASN A 19 1.20 6.05 -16.08
CA ASN A 19 0.71 7.31 -15.50
C ASN A 19 1.35 7.59 -14.14
N CYS A 20 1.50 6.56 -13.30
CA CYS A 20 2.17 6.66 -12.00
C CYS A 20 3.65 7.06 -12.18
N LEU A 21 4.38 6.37 -13.06
CA LEU A 21 5.81 6.65 -13.33
C LEU A 21 6.03 8.06 -13.88
N GLU A 22 5.18 8.54 -14.79
CA GLU A 22 5.23 9.91 -15.29
C GLU A 22 4.97 10.95 -14.19
N ALA A 23 4.05 10.67 -13.25
CA ALA A 23 3.81 11.55 -12.12
C ALA A 23 4.99 11.58 -11.14
N ILE A 24 5.71 10.47 -10.97
CA ILE A 24 6.96 10.41 -10.19
C ILE A 24 8.06 11.23 -10.88
N ARG A 25 8.18 11.16 -12.20
CA ARG A 25 9.16 11.96 -12.96
C ARG A 25 8.90 13.48 -12.93
N ARG A 26 7.66 13.90 -12.64
CA ARG A 26 7.27 15.33 -12.54
C ARG A 26 7.41 15.90 -11.14
N GLN A 27 7.99 15.16 -10.19
CA GLN A 27 8.17 15.66 -8.84
C GLN A 27 9.12 16.85 -8.79
N THR A 28 8.77 17.90 -8.03
CA THR A 28 9.64 19.05 -7.74
C THR A 28 10.90 18.67 -6.97
N LEU A 29 10.85 17.53 -6.26
CA LEU A 29 11.98 16.85 -5.66
C LEU A 29 12.03 15.42 -6.23
N PRO A 30 12.73 15.16 -7.34
CA PRO A 30 12.80 13.83 -7.92
C PRO A 30 13.42 12.81 -6.95
N PRO A 31 12.92 11.55 -6.92
CA PRO A 31 13.62 10.50 -6.18
C PRO A 31 14.95 10.15 -6.85
N ASP A 32 15.90 9.63 -6.09
CA ASP A 32 17.19 9.17 -6.63
C ASP A 32 17.03 7.90 -7.49
N VAL A 33 16.03 7.05 -7.14
CA VAL A 33 15.76 5.79 -7.83
C VAL A 33 14.26 5.49 -7.84
N ILE A 34 13.81 4.77 -8.87
CA ILE A 34 12.49 4.14 -8.91
C ILE A 34 12.68 2.61 -8.99
N TYR A 35 12.22 1.91 -7.97
CA TYR A 35 12.07 0.45 -7.99
C TYR A 35 10.69 0.12 -8.56
N ILE A 36 10.65 -0.53 -9.71
CA ILE A 36 9.42 -1.03 -10.34
C ILE A 36 9.36 -2.52 -10.05
N ILE A 37 8.47 -2.93 -9.16
CA ILE A 37 8.28 -4.32 -8.78
C ILE A 37 7.09 -4.88 -9.56
N ASP A 38 7.40 -5.58 -10.64
CA ASP A 38 6.39 -6.26 -11.46
C ASP A 38 6.12 -7.65 -10.89
N ASN A 39 4.95 -7.82 -10.33
CA ASN A 39 4.56 -9.02 -9.61
C ASN A 39 4.06 -10.15 -10.56
N HIS A 40 4.84 -10.44 -11.60
CA HIS A 40 4.55 -11.46 -12.63
C HIS A 40 3.41 -11.05 -13.58
N SER A 41 3.49 -9.85 -14.16
CA SER A 41 2.51 -9.40 -15.15
C SER A 41 2.61 -10.16 -16.48
N SER A 42 1.46 -10.32 -17.13
CA SER A 42 1.32 -10.99 -18.43
C SER A 42 0.52 -10.17 -19.46
N ASP A 43 0.23 -8.90 -19.15
CA ASP A 43 -0.57 -7.99 -19.98
C ASP A 43 0.27 -7.14 -20.95
N GLY A 44 1.58 -7.40 -21.06
CA GLY A 44 2.53 -6.60 -21.83
C GLY A 44 3.12 -5.42 -21.03
N THR A 45 3.10 -5.49 -19.68
CA THR A 45 3.71 -4.46 -18.81
C THR A 45 5.19 -4.26 -19.15
N SER A 46 5.96 -5.34 -19.32
CA SER A 46 7.39 -5.23 -19.68
C SER A 46 7.62 -4.63 -21.07
N ASP A 47 6.74 -4.95 -22.04
CA ASP A 47 6.88 -4.41 -23.39
C ASP A 47 6.68 -2.90 -23.40
N ILE A 48 5.63 -2.40 -22.72
CA ILE A 48 5.36 -0.98 -22.65
C ILE A 48 6.44 -0.21 -21.86
N LEU A 49 7.05 -0.82 -20.83
CA LEU A 49 8.19 -0.25 -20.12
C LEU A 49 9.43 -0.16 -21.03
N TYR A 50 9.67 -1.17 -21.87
CA TYR A 50 10.76 -1.16 -22.84
C TYR A 50 10.53 -0.09 -23.93
N GLU A 51 9.34 0.00 -24.49
CA GLU A 51 8.97 0.99 -25.50
C GLU A 51 9.09 2.44 -24.99
N ASN A 52 8.84 2.66 -23.70
CA ASN A 52 8.95 3.97 -23.05
C ASN A 52 10.30 4.20 -22.34
N HIS A 53 11.29 3.37 -22.62
CA HIS A 53 12.68 3.50 -22.12
C HIS A 53 12.84 3.43 -20.60
N TYR A 54 11.89 2.86 -19.87
CA TYR A 54 12.05 2.56 -18.44
C TYR A 54 12.94 1.36 -18.19
N ILE A 55 13.01 0.43 -19.15
CA ILE A 55 13.93 -0.71 -19.12
C ILE A 55 14.68 -0.81 -20.44
N VAL A 56 15.87 -1.38 -20.42
CA VAL A 56 16.74 -1.56 -21.59
C VAL A 56 16.80 -3.01 -22.06
N ASP A 57 16.46 -3.94 -21.21
CA ASP A 57 16.45 -5.37 -21.48
C ASP A 57 15.02 -5.91 -21.52
N LYS A 58 14.72 -6.77 -22.51
CA LYS A 58 13.45 -7.51 -22.53
C LYS A 58 13.53 -8.72 -21.61
N ILE A 59 12.40 -9.05 -20.98
CA ILE A 59 12.30 -10.27 -20.18
C ILE A 59 12.57 -11.49 -21.07
N PRO A 60 13.42 -12.45 -20.65
CA PRO A 60 13.63 -13.70 -21.37
C PRO A 60 12.32 -14.49 -21.54
N GLU A 61 12.19 -15.25 -22.65
CA GLU A 61 11.02 -16.12 -22.88
C GLU A 61 10.80 -17.15 -21.75
N LEU A 62 11.88 -17.59 -21.13
CA LEU A 62 11.84 -18.52 -20.00
C LEU A 62 12.51 -17.89 -18.77
N VAL A 63 11.67 -17.49 -17.80
CA VAL A 63 12.11 -16.96 -16.51
C VAL A 63 12.05 -18.07 -15.47
N ARG A 64 13.15 -18.32 -14.75
CA ARG A 64 13.26 -19.32 -13.67
C ARG A 64 13.55 -18.72 -12.30
N GLU A 65 13.87 -17.44 -12.27
CA GLU A 65 14.16 -16.64 -11.09
C GLU A 65 13.73 -15.19 -11.36
N ASP A 66 13.76 -14.33 -10.38
CA ASP A 66 13.44 -12.91 -10.57
C ASP A 66 14.38 -12.28 -11.60
N PHE A 67 13.82 -11.61 -12.61
CA PHE A 67 14.60 -10.90 -13.63
C PHE A 67 14.79 -9.46 -13.21
N ILE A 68 16.01 -8.95 -13.32
CA ILE A 68 16.36 -7.58 -12.95
C ILE A 68 16.95 -6.86 -14.16
N SER A 69 16.41 -5.67 -14.48
CA SER A 69 17.00 -4.73 -15.44
C SER A 69 17.24 -3.38 -14.76
N THR A 70 18.38 -2.77 -15.05
CA THR A 70 18.73 -1.45 -14.55
C THR A 70 18.88 -0.47 -15.69
N SER A 71 18.35 0.73 -15.51
CA SER A 71 18.41 1.82 -16.48
C SER A 71 18.41 3.17 -15.79
N GLN A 72 18.29 4.22 -16.55
CA GLN A 72 18.14 5.58 -16.05
C GLN A 72 17.19 6.37 -16.95
N ILE A 73 16.48 7.31 -16.35
CA ILE A 73 15.59 8.21 -17.05
C ILE A 73 15.76 9.63 -16.49
N THR A 74 15.39 10.65 -17.24
CA THR A 74 15.44 12.02 -16.75
C THR A 74 14.15 12.41 -16.06
N SER A 75 14.25 13.19 -15.00
CA SER A 75 13.16 13.95 -14.41
C SER A 75 12.52 14.84 -15.49
N LEU A 76 11.21 15.03 -15.42
CA LEU A 76 10.48 15.95 -16.28
C LEU A 76 10.38 17.36 -15.68
N TYR A 77 10.93 17.55 -14.48
CA TYR A 77 10.92 18.83 -13.77
C TYR A 77 12.21 19.62 -13.97
N ASP A 78 13.38 18.97 -13.81
CA ASP A 78 14.69 19.64 -13.75
C ASP A 78 15.82 18.88 -14.47
N ASP A 79 15.47 17.90 -15.31
CA ASP A 79 16.38 17.04 -16.06
C ASP A 79 17.37 16.21 -15.19
N THR A 80 17.17 16.14 -13.88
CA THR A 80 17.96 15.27 -12.99
C THR A 80 17.83 13.81 -13.41
N ILE A 81 18.91 13.06 -13.33
CA ILE A 81 18.92 11.62 -13.63
C ILE A 81 18.26 10.86 -12.48
N ILE A 82 17.28 10.04 -12.80
CA ILE A 82 16.60 9.10 -11.90
C ILE A 82 17.03 7.70 -12.31
N PHE A 83 17.60 6.93 -11.39
CA PHE A 83 17.91 5.53 -11.65
C PHE A 83 16.64 4.69 -11.63
N ILE A 84 16.60 3.66 -12.48
CA ILE A 84 15.50 2.68 -12.53
C ILE A 84 16.06 1.31 -12.19
N GLN A 85 15.38 0.61 -11.31
CA GLN A 85 15.58 -0.82 -11.12
C GLN A 85 14.23 -1.53 -11.28
N TYR A 86 14.08 -2.23 -12.39
CA TYR A 86 12.94 -3.08 -12.67
C TYR A 86 13.21 -4.49 -12.17
N ILE A 87 12.29 -5.01 -11.37
CA ILE A 87 12.33 -6.38 -10.83
C ILE A 87 11.06 -7.09 -11.25
N TYR A 88 11.18 -7.97 -12.24
CA TYR A 88 10.09 -8.87 -12.64
C TYR A 88 10.15 -10.11 -11.76
N LYS A 89 9.09 -10.35 -11.02
CA LYS A 89 9.00 -11.50 -10.11
C LYS A 89 8.75 -12.79 -10.89
N PHE A 90 9.49 -13.83 -10.57
CA PHE A 90 9.30 -15.17 -11.13
C PHE A 90 7.87 -15.71 -10.91
N GLU A 91 7.26 -15.37 -9.79
CA GLU A 91 5.89 -15.73 -9.43
C GLU A 91 5.14 -14.56 -8.79
N ASN A 92 3.80 -14.58 -8.86
CA ASN A 92 2.98 -13.59 -8.20
C ASN A 92 2.95 -13.82 -6.69
N THR A 93 3.63 -12.95 -5.95
CA THR A 93 3.73 -12.97 -4.48
C THR A 93 2.70 -12.08 -3.78
N GLY A 94 1.73 -11.53 -4.53
CA GLY A 94 0.75 -10.56 -4.02
C GLY A 94 1.35 -9.18 -3.75
N GLY A 95 0.50 -8.22 -3.44
CA GLY A 95 0.95 -6.85 -3.11
C GLY A 95 1.95 -6.84 -1.95
N ALA A 96 1.69 -7.63 -0.90
CA ALA A 96 2.58 -7.75 0.26
C ALA A 96 4.00 -8.22 -0.12
N GLY A 97 4.10 -9.21 -1.01
CA GLY A 97 5.39 -9.71 -1.49
C GLY A 97 6.12 -8.70 -2.39
N GLY A 98 5.37 -7.97 -3.23
CA GLY A 98 5.92 -6.88 -4.04
C GLY A 98 6.50 -5.77 -3.18
N PHE A 99 5.74 -5.25 -2.21
CA PHE A 99 6.21 -4.23 -1.28
C PHE A 99 7.35 -4.72 -0.37
N TYR A 100 7.32 -5.97 0.07
CA TYR A 100 8.45 -6.57 0.79
C TYR A 100 9.73 -6.52 -0.06
N THR A 101 9.66 -6.95 -1.32
CA THR A 101 10.81 -6.95 -2.23
C THR A 101 11.35 -5.54 -2.43
N GLY A 102 10.49 -4.58 -2.79
CA GLY A 102 10.93 -3.20 -3.03
C GLY A 102 11.48 -2.52 -1.78
N MET A 103 10.82 -2.67 -0.63
CA MET A 103 11.27 -2.12 0.65
C MET A 103 12.63 -2.70 1.07
N LYS A 104 12.80 -4.01 0.95
CA LYS A 104 14.04 -4.69 1.32
C LYS A 104 15.20 -4.24 0.42
N THR A 105 15.00 -4.26 -0.90
CA THR A 105 16.03 -3.85 -1.87
C THR A 105 16.45 -2.40 -1.64
N ALA A 106 15.51 -1.46 -1.54
CA ALA A 106 15.81 -0.06 -1.30
C ALA A 106 16.55 0.18 0.05
N TYR A 107 16.17 -0.58 1.09
CA TYR A 107 16.87 -0.54 2.39
C TYR A 107 18.31 -1.05 2.28
N GLU A 108 18.53 -2.19 1.61
CA GLU A 108 19.86 -2.81 1.42
C GLU A 108 20.77 -1.92 0.55
N ASP A 109 20.21 -1.20 -0.45
CA ASP A 109 20.92 -0.23 -1.27
C ASP A 109 21.22 1.10 -0.54
N GLY A 110 20.80 1.23 0.73
CA GLY A 110 21.16 2.32 1.61
C GLY A 110 20.36 3.60 1.44
N TYR A 111 19.15 3.54 0.88
CA TYR A 111 18.25 4.68 0.82
C TYR A 111 17.70 5.04 2.20
N GLU A 112 17.60 6.36 2.46
CA GLU A 112 17.14 6.86 3.76
C GLU A 112 15.62 6.90 3.87
N TRP A 113 14.96 7.22 2.75
CA TRP A 113 13.51 7.32 2.67
C TRP A 113 12.97 6.40 1.57
N LEU A 114 11.96 5.62 1.92
CA LEU A 114 11.27 4.67 1.06
C LEU A 114 9.87 5.21 0.77
N TRP A 115 9.64 5.64 -0.47
CA TRP A 115 8.38 6.21 -0.92
C TRP A 115 7.58 5.16 -1.69
N MET A 116 6.53 4.62 -1.08
CA MET A 116 5.85 3.41 -1.53
C MET A 116 4.43 3.70 -2.03
N MET A 117 4.07 3.10 -3.16
CA MET A 117 2.73 3.25 -3.75
C MET A 117 2.36 2.10 -4.68
N ASP A 118 1.06 1.88 -4.86
CA ASP A 118 0.51 1.05 -5.93
C ASP A 118 0.56 1.79 -7.28
N ASP A 119 0.45 1.05 -8.37
CA ASP A 119 0.52 1.53 -9.76
C ASP A 119 -0.66 2.43 -10.18
N ASP A 120 -1.79 2.39 -9.47
CA ASP A 120 -2.98 3.21 -9.75
C ASP A 120 -3.05 4.51 -8.94
N GLY A 121 -1.96 4.83 -8.24
CA GLY A 121 -1.77 6.07 -7.51
C GLY A 121 -1.03 7.13 -8.32
N ILE A 122 -1.43 8.39 -8.20
CA ILE A 122 -0.82 9.54 -8.89
C ILE A 122 -0.45 10.60 -7.85
N PRO A 123 0.84 10.74 -7.47
CA PRO A 123 1.27 11.80 -6.58
C PRO A 123 1.14 13.19 -7.24
N SER A 124 0.82 14.21 -6.44
CA SER A 124 0.93 15.60 -6.90
C SER A 124 2.40 15.98 -7.15
N GLU A 125 2.64 16.95 -8.00
CA GLU A 125 4.01 17.33 -8.44
C GLU A 125 4.96 17.67 -7.29
N ASN A 126 4.47 18.20 -6.18
CA ASN A 126 5.25 18.50 -4.98
C ASN A 126 5.07 17.44 -3.86
N GLY A 127 4.49 16.29 -4.19
CA GLY A 127 4.07 15.30 -3.20
C GLY A 127 5.18 14.81 -2.29
N VAL A 128 6.29 14.35 -2.86
CA VAL A 128 7.43 13.84 -2.07
C VAL A 128 8.19 14.94 -1.36
N GLU A 129 8.31 16.13 -1.95
CA GLU A 129 8.90 17.31 -1.30
C GLU A 129 8.15 17.66 -0.01
N GLN A 130 6.82 17.71 -0.07
CA GLN A 130 5.99 17.96 1.11
C GLN A 130 6.08 16.83 2.13
N LEU A 131 6.15 15.57 1.71
CA LEU A 131 6.39 14.44 2.62
C LEU A 131 7.70 14.61 3.37
N LEU A 132 8.79 14.90 2.68
CA LEU A 132 10.10 15.09 3.30
C LEU A 132 10.10 16.29 4.26
N LEU A 133 9.61 17.46 3.78
CA LEU A 133 9.56 18.69 4.57
C LEU A 133 8.81 18.50 5.90
N TYR A 134 7.60 17.95 5.81
CA TYR A 134 6.75 17.79 6.99
C TYR A 134 7.18 16.61 7.88
N SER A 135 7.77 15.57 7.30
CA SER A 135 8.38 14.50 8.10
C SER A 135 9.54 15.01 8.94
N CYS A 136 10.43 15.80 8.35
CA CYS A 136 11.52 16.45 9.09
C CYS A 136 11.01 17.44 10.14
N LYS A 137 10.04 18.32 9.77
CA LYS A 137 9.48 19.34 10.67
C LYS A 137 8.80 18.73 11.90
N TYR A 138 8.09 17.63 11.73
CA TYR A 138 7.28 17.00 12.79
C TYR A 138 7.85 15.68 13.33
N GLY A 139 9.04 15.29 12.89
CA GLY A 139 9.72 14.08 13.34
C GLY A 139 8.99 12.79 12.98
N LEU A 140 8.24 12.78 11.86
CA LEU A 140 7.55 11.57 11.41
C LEU A 140 8.56 10.58 10.85
N LYS A 141 8.45 9.33 11.28
CA LYS A 141 9.24 8.22 10.73
C LYS A 141 8.44 7.35 9.74
N PHE A 142 7.12 7.45 9.80
CA PHE A 142 6.22 6.87 8.81
C PHE A 142 5.15 7.91 8.45
N ALA A 143 5.38 8.65 7.40
CA ALA A 143 4.42 9.59 6.84
C ALA A 143 3.59 8.95 5.73
N ASN A 144 2.43 9.51 5.44
CA ASN A 144 1.62 9.17 4.28
C ASN A 144 1.07 10.44 3.66
N ALA A 145 0.90 10.45 2.35
CA ALA A 145 0.19 11.54 1.68
C ALA A 145 -1.30 11.51 2.01
N LEU A 146 -2.00 12.64 1.87
CA LEU A 146 -3.45 12.70 1.93
C LEU A 146 -4.02 12.14 0.62
N VAL A 147 -4.77 11.03 0.71
CA VAL A 147 -5.25 10.30 -0.47
C VAL A 147 -6.60 10.83 -0.92
N ILE A 148 -6.61 11.52 -2.06
CA ILE A 148 -7.78 12.18 -2.63
C ILE A 148 -8.34 11.36 -3.80
N ASN A 149 -9.67 11.34 -3.91
CA ASN A 149 -10.37 10.66 -4.98
C ASN A 149 -10.10 11.34 -6.33
N VAL A 150 -9.50 10.61 -7.27
CA VAL A 150 -9.17 11.11 -8.61
C VAL A 150 -10.39 11.62 -9.38
N ASN A 151 -11.57 11.04 -9.15
CA ASN A 151 -12.83 11.42 -9.81
C ASN A 151 -13.59 12.54 -9.09
N ASN A 152 -13.25 12.85 -7.84
CA ASN A 152 -13.84 13.95 -7.07
C ASN A 152 -12.81 14.51 -6.08
N ARG A 153 -12.09 15.51 -6.52
CA ARG A 153 -10.97 16.12 -5.78
C ARG A 153 -11.36 16.85 -4.48
N TYR A 154 -12.66 16.91 -4.16
CA TYR A 154 -13.15 17.45 -2.89
C TYR A 154 -13.33 16.37 -1.82
N THR A 155 -13.13 15.09 -2.17
CA THR A 155 -13.32 13.97 -1.25
C THR A 155 -12.07 13.08 -1.18
N LEU A 156 -11.89 12.45 -0.02
CA LEU A 156 -10.84 11.43 0.15
C LEU A 156 -11.26 10.13 -0.52
N SER A 157 -10.28 9.34 -0.98
CA SER A 157 -10.50 7.98 -1.48
C SER A 157 -10.80 7.00 -0.36
N PHE A 158 -10.27 7.25 0.82
CA PHE A 158 -10.39 6.41 2.02
C PHE A 158 -10.72 7.25 3.23
N TYR A 159 -11.44 6.68 4.19
CA TYR A 159 -11.68 7.33 5.48
C TYR A 159 -10.39 7.38 6.31
N LEU A 160 -9.83 8.55 6.50
CA LEU A 160 -8.72 8.78 7.41
C LEU A 160 -9.22 8.86 8.87
N GLU A 161 -10.31 9.58 9.09
CA GLU A 161 -11.03 9.66 10.36
C GLU A 161 -12.52 9.31 10.13
N ARG A 162 -13.16 8.76 11.17
CA ARG A 162 -14.56 8.34 11.08
C ARG A 162 -15.46 9.51 10.68
N ASN A 163 -16.29 9.30 9.66
CA ASN A 163 -17.26 10.26 9.12
C ASN A 163 -16.66 11.54 8.53
N LYS A 164 -15.34 11.60 8.29
CA LYS A 164 -14.67 12.71 7.62
C LYS A 164 -14.13 12.21 6.28
N LEU A 165 -14.76 12.62 5.21
CA LEU A 165 -14.39 12.27 3.84
C LEU A 165 -14.14 13.52 2.97
N SER A 166 -14.51 14.72 3.46
CA SER A 166 -14.28 15.96 2.75
C SER A 166 -12.85 16.45 2.93
N LEU A 167 -12.27 17.00 1.87
CA LEU A 167 -10.97 17.67 1.94
C LEU A 167 -11.00 18.83 2.94
N SER A 168 -12.11 19.57 3.01
CA SER A 168 -12.30 20.70 3.93
C SER A 168 -12.16 20.32 5.41
N ASP A 169 -12.36 19.05 5.78
CA ASP A 169 -12.14 18.57 7.16
C ASP A 169 -10.67 18.64 7.61
N TYR A 170 -9.75 18.80 6.64
CA TYR A 170 -8.31 18.72 6.87
C TYR A 170 -7.52 19.97 6.47
N GLU A 171 -8.09 20.95 5.74
CA GLU A 171 -7.40 22.11 5.17
C GLU A 171 -6.55 22.92 6.18
N ASN A 172 -7.00 22.99 7.43
CA ASN A 172 -6.34 23.74 8.50
C ASN A 172 -5.30 22.90 9.29
N LYS A 173 -4.95 21.72 8.78
CA LYS A 173 -3.97 20.82 9.43
C LYS A 173 -2.72 20.70 8.56
N ASP A 174 -1.58 20.58 9.20
CA ASP A 174 -0.34 20.15 8.54
C ASP A 174 -0.24 18.63 8.55
N VAL A 175 -0.54 18.01 9.70
CA VAL A 175 -0.43 16.56 9.93
C VAL A 175 -1.63 16.04 10.70
N VAL A 176 -2.11 14.85 10.32
CA VAL A 176 -3.07 14.06 11.10
C VAL A 176 -2.31 12.88 11.70
N TYR A 177 -2.01 12.95 12.99
CA TYR A 177 -1.24 11.93 13.69
C TYR A 177 -2.02 10.62 13.89
N ASP A 178 -1.29 9.52 13.92
CA ASP A 178 -1.80 8.17 14.18
C ASP A 178 -2.89 7.72 13.21
N LYS A 179 -2.92 8.33 12.02
CA LYS A 179 -3.84 8.02 10.92
C LYS A 179 -3.11 8.06 9.59
N ILE A 180 -3.17 6.97 8.85
CA ILE A 180 -2.60 6.85 7.50
C ILE A 180 -3.47 5.93 6.64
N THR A 181 -3.25 5.97 5.34
CA THR A 181 -3.82 5.07 4.33
C THR A 181 -2.69 4.43 3.52
N PRO A 182 -1.94 3.48 4.11
CA PRO A 182 -0.82 2.84 3.41
C PRO A 182 -1.35 1.83 2.38
N PHE A 183 -0.66 1.51 1.32
CA PHE A 183 0.55 2.11 0.79
C PHE A 183 0.25 3.07 -0.39
N ASN A 184 -0.47 4.13 -0.16
CA ASN A 184 -0.82 5.14 -1.15
C ASN A 184 0.01 6.40 -0.89
N GLY A 185 1.23 6.45 -1.43
CA GLY A 185 2.19 7.52 -1.17
C GLY A 185 2.73 7.49 0.27
N SER A 186 3.01 6.30 0.78
CA SER A 186 3.65 6.11 2.09
C SER A 186 5.13 6.43 2.03
N PHE A 187 5.63 7.19 3.00
CA PHE A 187 7.00 7.68 3.08
C PHE A 187 7.63 7.24 4.39
N ILE A 188 8.51 6.23 4.32
CA ILE A 188 9.00 5.47 5.47
C ILE A 188 10.50 5.70 5.62
N ASN A 189 10.92 6.21 6.78
CA ASN A 189 12.33 6.35 7.10
C ASN A 189 12.96 4.96 7.36
N ARG A 190 14.20 4.76 6.91
CA ARG A 190 14.93 3.48 7.05
C ARG A 190 15.04 2.97 8.48
N GLU A 191 14.98 3.85 9.48
CA GLU A 191 14.98 3.44 10.90
C GLU A 191 13.78 2.54 11.26
N VAL A 192 12.68 2.65 10.49
CA VAL A 192 11.50 1.81 10.71
C VAL A 192 11.79 0.36 10.35
N PRO A 193 12.13 0.00 9.07
CA PRO A 193 12.47 -1.38 8.76
C PRO A 193 13.72 -1.89 9.49
N GLU A 194 14.67 -1.04 9.83
CA GLU A 194 15.83 -1.41 10.65
C GLU A 194 15.42 -1.95 12.02
N LYS A 195 14.42 -1.34 12.66
CA LYS A 195 13.98 -1.72 13.99
C LYS A 195 12.92 -2.83 14.02
N ILE A 196 11.97 -2.79 13.08
CA ILE A 196 10.80 -3.69 13.13
C ILE A 196 10.76 -4.71 11.99
N GLY A 197 11.76 -4.71 11.10
CA GLY A 197 11.79 -5.55 9.92
C GLY A 197 10.88 -5.06 8.79
N PHE A 198 10.83 -5.83 7.74
CA PHE A 198 10.09 -5.51 6.51
C PHE A 198 8.62 -5.92 6.60
N ILE A 199 7.86 -5.60 5.54
CA ILE A 199 6.46 -6.00 5.37
C ILE A 199 6.35 -7.53 5.44
N LYS A 200 5.25 -8.03 6.03
CA LYS A 200 4.98 -9.46 6.17
C LYS A 200 4.47 -10.03 4.83
N LYS A 201 5.40 -10.50 3.98
CA LYS A 201 5.10 -11.00 2.62
C LYS A 201 4.10 -12.15 2.59
N GLU A 202 4.05 -12.96 3.66
CA GLU A 202 3.15 -14.09 3.83
C GLU A 202 1.67 -13.68 3.87
N MET A 203 1.38 -12.40 4.07
CA MET A 203 0.03 -11.87 4.01
C MET A 203 -0.55 -11.84 2.60
N PHE A 204 0.27 -11.85 1.58
CA PHE A 204 -0.06 -11.89 0.16
C PHE A 204 -0.82 -10.63 -0.32
N ILE A 205 -2.02 -10.37 0.19
CA ILE A 205 -2.86 -9.21 -0.18
C ILE A 205 -3.80 -8.84 0.96
N TRP A 206 -4.07 -7.54 1.12
CA TRP A 206 -4.98 -6.95 2.11
C TRP A 206 -4.60 -7.22 3.57
N GLY A 207 -4.24 -6.19 4.26
CA GLY A 207 -3.95 -6.21 5.69
C GLY A 207 -2.46 -6.13 6.03
N ASP A 208 -1.56 -6.36 5.09
CA ASP A 208 -0.13 -6.15 5.22
C ASP A 208 0.20 -4.68 5.52
N GLU A 209 -0.46 -3.77 4.83
CA GLU A 209 -0.40 -2.33 5.06
C GLU A 209 -0.87 -1.94 6.48
N MET A 210 -1.95 -2.55 6.92
CA MET A 210 -2.51 -2.31 8.25
C MET A 210 -1.63 -2.93 9.35
N GLU A 211 -1.07 -4.11 9.08
CA GLU A 211 -0.12 -4.78 9.97
C GLU A 211 1.11 -3.90 10.19
N TYR A 212 1.72 -3.43 9.10
CA TYR A 212 2.93 -2.62 9.18
C TYR A 212 2.71 -1.29 9.92
N PHE A 213 1.57 -0.64 9.66
CA PHE A 213 1.13 0.52 10.41
C PHE A 213 0.99 0.24 11.91
N HIS A 214 0.26 -0.80 12.30
CA HIS A 214 0.08 -1.14 13.71
C HIS A 214 1.39 -1.55 14.38
N ARG A 215 2.26 -2.28 13.69
CA ARG A 215 3.59 -2.66 14.18
C ARG A 215 4.47 -1.44 14.41
N SER A 216 4.42 -0.45 13.50
CA SER A 216 5.13 0.82 13.65
C SER A 216 4.64 1.60 14.88
N MET A 217 3.32 1.71 15.05
CA MET A 217 2.70 2.36 16.22
C MET A 217 3.05 1.64 17.54
N TYR A 218 3.00 0.32 17.54
CA TYR A 218 3.35 -0.49 18.71
C TYR A 218 4.80 -0.26 19.16
N ASN A 219 5.69 -0.06 18.20
CA ASN A 219 7.11 0.25 18.43
C ASN A 219 7.41 1.75 18.66
N LYS A 220 6.36 2.57 18.85
CA LYS A 220 6.46 3.99 19.22
C LYS A 220 7.08 4.89 18.14
N PHE A 221 7.00 4.50 16.88
CA PHE A 221 7.34 5.42 15.82
C PHE A 221 6.28 6.52 15.67
N SER A 222 6.73 7.72 15.33
CA SER A 222 5.85 8.82 14.97
C SER A 222 5.27 8.57 13.58
N VAL A 223 3.95 8.42 13.50
CA VAL A 223 3.22 8.10 12.27
C VAL A 223 2.14 9.14 12.01
N GLY A 224 1.94 9.53 10.74
CA GLY A 224 0.87 10.48 10.42
C GLY A 224 0.70 10.75 8.93
N THR A 225 -0.46 11.32 8.59
CA THR A 225 -0.74 11.80 7.24
C THR A 225 -0.36 13.27 7.12
N VAL A 226 0.50 13.58 6.15
CA VAL A 226 0.88 14.95 5.76
C VAL A 226 -0.20 15.49 4.83
N VAL A 227 -0.96 16.47 5.31
CA VAL A 227 -2.11 17.01 4.57
C VAL A 227 -1.70 17.80 3.33
N LYS A 228 -0.51 18.38 3.34
CA LYS A 228 0.03 19.16 2.21
C LYS A 228 0.62 18.31 1.08
N SER A 229 0.83 17.03 1.31
CA SER A 229 1.20 16.07 0.28
C SER A 229 -0.05 15.36 -0.22
N ILE A 230 -0.33 15.47 -1.52
CA ILE A 230 -1.54 14.89 -2.13
C ILE A 230 -1.16 13.68 -2.98
N HIS A 231 -1.96 12.63 -2.83
CA HIS A 231 -1.88 11.43 -3.65
C HIS A 231 -3.27 11.11 -4.21
N TYR A 232 -3.43 11.13 -5.52
CA TYR A 232 -4.70 10.83 -6.18
C TYR A 232 -4.85 9.33 -6.38
N HIS A 233 -6.01 8.79 -6.02
CA HIS A 233 -6.30 7.36 -6.14
C HIS A 233 -7.80 7.16 -6.40
N PRO A 234 -8.23 6.12 -7.12
CA PRO A 234 -9.65 5.78 -7.24
C PRO A 234 -10.31 5.59 -5.87
N ALA A 235 -11.61 5.92 -5.78
CA ALA A 235 -12.34 5.72 -4.53
C ALA A 235 -12.33 4.24 -4.10
N ASN A 236 -12.21 4.02 -2.78
CA ASN A 236 -12.26 2.68 -2.22
C ASN A 236 -13.59 1.98 -2.55
N LYS A 237 -13.51 0.80 -3.14
CA LYS A 237 -14.65 -0.04 -3.52
C LYS A 237 -14.97 -1.12 -2.48
N GLU A 238 -14.64 -0.91 -1.21
CA GLU A 238 -14.99 -1.89 -0.17
C GLU A 238 -16.50 -2.09 -0.09
N ILE A 239 -16.90 -3.35 -0.20
CA ILE A 239 -18.32 -3.73 -0.08
C ILE A 239 -18.62 -3.92 1.41
N ALA A 240 -19.12 -2.85 2.04
CA ALA A 240 -19.62 -2.92 3.40
C ALA A 240 -21.10 -3.34 3.38
N VAL A 241 -21.42 -4.50 3.93
CA VAL A 241 -22.78 -5.08 3.95
C VAL A 241 -23.37 -4.96 5.35
N ASN A 242 -24.64 -4.56 5.44
CA ASN A 242 -25.36 -4.50 6.72
C ASN A 242 -25.49 -5.89 7.34
N ILE A 243 -25.21 -6.02 8.62
CA ILE A 243 -25.45 -7.26 9.38
C ILE A 243 -26.95 -7.54 9.42
N PHE A 244 -27.74 -6.56 9.82
CA PHE A 244 -29.19 -6.64 9.86
C PHE A 244 -29.80 -6.01 8.60
N PRO A 245 -30.77 -6.66 7.91
CA PRO A 245 -31.33 -6.19 6.65
C PRO A 245 -31.91 -4.77 6.69
N PHE A 246 -32.47 -4.37 7.83
CA PHE A 246 -33.16 -3.09 8.01
C PHE A 246 -32.40 -2.06 8.88
N ILE A 247 -31.17 -2.38 9.34
CA ILE A 247 -30.40 -1.51 10.24
C ILE A 247 -29.06 -1.16 9.59
N ASN A 248 -28.91 0.08 9.15
CA ASN A 248 -27.69 0.57 8.49
C ASN A 248 -26.51 0.87 9.44
N ARG A 249 -26.66 0.58 10.73
CA ARG A 249 -25.66 0.95 11.74
C ARG A 249 -24.52 -0.04 11.87
N PHE A 250 -24.78 -1.33 11.63
CA PHE A 250 -23.81 -2.41 11.85
C PHE A 250 -23.46 -3.05 10.51
N LYS A 251 -22.20 -2.95 10.11
CA LYS A 251 -21.73 -3.45 8.82
C LYS A 251 -20.50 -4.35 8.99
N VAL A 252 -20.37 -5.30 8.09
CA VAL A 252 -19.15 -6.09 7.88
C VAL A 252 -18.60 -5.82 6.48
N VAL A 253 -17.29 -5.84 6.33
CA VAL A 253 -16.64 -5.75 5.02
C VAL A 253 -16.58 -7.16 4.45
N THR A 254 -17.26 -7.40 3.33
CA THR A 254 -17.21 -8.70 2.66
C THR A 254 -16.25 -8.64 1.48
N ARG A 255 -15.42 -9.66 1.35
CA ARG A 255 -14.60 -9.91 0.16
C ARG A 255 -15.18 -11.13 -0.56
N LEU A 256 -15.23 -11.06 -1.87
CA LEU A 256 -15.73 -12.15 -2.72
C LEU A 256 -14.54 -12.84 -3.40
N GLY A 257 -14.76 -14.12 -3.76
CA GLY A 257 -13.78 -14.89 -4.52
C GLY A 257 -12.68 -15.55 -3.70
N LYS A 258 -11.67 -16.06 -4.40
CA LYS A 258 -10.61 -16.91 -3.86
C LYS A 258 -9.74 -16.26 -2.75
N PHE A 259 -9.70 -14.94 -2.70
CA PHE A 259 -8.88 -14.22 -1.71
C PHE A 259 -9.63 -13.83 -0.43
N ALA A 260 -10.92 -14.16 -0.30
CA ALA A 260 -11.69 -13.83 0.90
C ALA A 260 -11.08 -14.43 2.17
N ASN A 261 -10.62 -15.67 2.11
CA ASN A 261 -9.99 -16.37 3.24
C ASN A 261 -8.66 -15.72 3.66
N ILE A 262 -7.88 -15.23 2.68
CA ILE A 262 -6.65 -14.48 2.94
C ILE A 262 -6.97 -13.20 3.72
N TYR A 263 -7.97 -12.43 3.28
CA TYR A 263 -8.42 -11.25 3.99
C TYR A 263 -8.84 -11.56 5.44
N TYR A 264 -9.66 -12.61 5.63
CA TYR A 264 -10.12 -12.99 6.98
C TYR A 264 -8.96 -13.43 7.88
N ARG A 265 -8.02 -14.20 7.34
CA ARG A 265 -6.81 -14.60 8.05
C ARG A 265 -6.00 -13.36 8.47
N ASN A 266 -5.75 -12.46 7.55
CA ASN A 266 -4.91 -11.29 7.77
C ASN A 266 -5.52 -10.33 8.80
N ILE A 267 -6.83 -10.01 8.73
CA ILE A 267 -7.48 -9.19 9.75
C ILE A 267 -7.57 -9.92 11.10
N GLY A 268 -7.67 -11.25 11.10
CA GLY A 268 -7.57 -12.08 12.30
C GLY A 268 -6.24 -11.90 13.00
N PHE A 269 -5.14 -11.98 12.26
CA PHE A 269 -3.79 -11.72 12.76
C PHE A 269 -3.64 -10.30 13.31
N VAL A 270 -3.95 -9.29 12.50
CA VAL A 270 -3.77 -7.88 12.87
C VAL A 270 -4.51 -7.53 14.16
N TYR A 271 -5.80 -7.86 14.24
CA TYR A 271 -6.58 -7.46 15.40
C TYR A 271 -6.32 -8.35 16.63
N TYR A 272 -5.99 -9.61 16.45
CA TYR A 272 -5.56 -10.45 17.57
C TYR A 272 -4.26 -9.94 18.20
N THR A 273 -3.33 -9.48 17.38
CA THR A 273 -2.03 -8.99 17.84
C THR A 273 -2.11 -7.59 18.44
N TYR A 274 -2.79 -6.66 17.77
CA TYR A 274 -2.72 -5.24 18.11
C TYR A 274 -3.98 -4.67 18.77
N ASN A 275 -5.15 -5.33 18.65
CA ASN A 275 -6.41 -4.83 19.22
C ASN A 275 -7.40 -5.97 19.52
N ARG A 276 -7.22 -6.63 20.68
CA ARG A 276 -8.04 -7.76 21.13
C ARG A 276 -9.54 -7.44 21.19
N ILE A 277 -9.91 -6.23 21.60
CA ILE A 277 -11.32 -5.84 21.67
C ILE A 277 -11.93 -5.83 20.27
N LYS A 278 -11.21 -5.24 19.30
CA LYS A 278 -11.66 -5.20 17.90
C LYS A 278 -11.69 -6.61 17.29
N PHE A 279 -10.76 -7.49 17.65
CA PHE A 279 -10.77 -8.89 17.25
C PHE A 279 -12.09 -9.57 17.62
N TYR A 280 -12.48 -9.54 18.91
CA TYR A 280 -13.74 -10.18 19.34
C TYR A 280 -14.98 -9.50 18.77
N ARG A 281 -14.97 -8.17 18.63
CA ARG A 281 -16.09 -7.45 17.98
C ARG A 281 -16.29 -7.88 16.53
N ILE A 282 -15.24 -8.04 15.77
CA ILE A 282 -15.28 -8.52 14.39
C ILE A 282 -15.78 -9.96 14.36
N LEU A 283 -15.24 -10.84 15.20
CA LEU A 283 -15.69 -12.24 15.30
C LEU A 283 -17.21 -12.31 15.53
N VAL A 284 -17.74 -11.59 16.51
CA VAL A 284 -19.18 -11.55 16.79
C VAL A 284 -19.97 -10.96 15.63
N SER A 285 -19.46 -9.90 15.00
CA SER A 285 -20.14 -9.24 13.88
C SER A 285 -20.31 -10.18 12.68
N TYR A 286 -19.26 -10.94 12.32
CA TYR A 286 -19.35 -11.92 11.22
C TYR A 286 -20.19 -13.15 11.59
N LEU A 287 -20.10 -13.61 12.86
CA LEU A 287 -20.95 -14.69 13.35
C LEU A 287 -22.44 -14.32 13.19
N LEU A 288 -22.84 -13.12 13.63
CA LEU A 288 -24.20 -12.63 13.46
C LEU A 288 -24.57 -12.48 11.97
N TYR A 289 -23.68 -11.92 11.17
CA TYR A 289 -23.91 -11.74 9.73
C TYR A 289 -24.18 -13.06 9.00
N PHE A 290 -23.37 -14.07 9.21
CA PHE A 290 -23.53 -15.37 8.55
C PHE A 290 -24.72 -16.15 9.09
N PHE A 291 -24.98 -16.07 10.40
CA PHE A 291 -26.14 -16.73 11.04
C PHE A 291 -27.47 -16.16 10.50
N ILE A 292 -27.63 -14.83 10.50
CA ILE A 292 -28.84 -14.16 10.00
C ILE A 292 -29.11 -14.48 8.52
N ARG A 293 -28.06 -14.68 7.74
CA ARG A 293 -28.17 -14.98 6.30
C ARG A 293 -28.15 -16.47 5.97
N LEU A 294 -28.12 -17.34 6.97
CA LEU A 294 -28.09 -18.81 6.84
C LEU A 294 -26.90 -19.31 5.99
N LYS A 295 -25.76 -18.57 6.02
CA LYS A 295 -24.55 -18.88 5.26
C LYS A 295 -23.55 -19.70 6.09
N PHE A 296 -23.91 -20.90 6.48
CA PHE A 296 -23.10 -21.70 7.41
C PHE A 296 -21.76 -22.17 6.83
N CYS A 297 -21.69 -22.46 5.52
CA CYS A 297 -20.43 -22.84 4.88
C CYS A 297 -19.43 -21.67 4.86
N ASP A 298 -19.92 -20.47 4.49
CA ASP A 298 -19.08 -19.25 4.50
C ASP A 298 -18.62 -18.91 5.92
N PHE A 299 -19.49 -19.14 6.92
CA PHE A 299 -19.12 -18.96 8.33
C PHE A 299 -18.00 -19.89 8.76
N LYS A 300 -18.07 -21.18 8.42
CA LYS A 300 -17.01 -22.15 8.76
C LYS A 300 -15.66 -21.72 8.13
N SER A 301 -15.68 -21.31 6.86
CA SER A 301 -14.51 -20.83 6.14
C SER A 301 -13.93 -19.56 6.79
N PHE A 302 -14.80 -18.57 7.08
CA PHE A 302 -14.41 -17.37 7.82
C PHE A 302 -13.76 -17.72 9.17
N LEU A 303 -14.42 -18.53 9.99
CA LEU A 303 -13.95 -18.86 11.33
C LEU A 303 -12.60 -19.56 11.30
N SER A 304 -12.41 -20.54 10.40
CA SER A 304 -11.12 -21.22 10.22
C SER A 304 -10.02 -20.23 9.89
N SER A 305 -10.18 -19.45 8.83
CA SER A 305 -9.16 -18.50 8.38
C SER A 305 -8.88 -17.41 9.43
N TYR A 306 -9.93 -16.86 10.06
CA TYR A 306 -9.78 -15.84 11.09
C TYR A 306 -9.02 -16.33 12.31
N MET A 307 -9.27 -17.56 12.73
CA MET A 307 -8.57 -18.21 13.85
C MET A 307 -7.15 -18.67 13.47
N GLU A 308 -6.89 -19.03 12.22
CA GLU A 308 -5.53 -19.29 11.72
C GLU A 308 -4.67 -18.03 11.82
N GLY A 309 -5.21 -16.88 11.39
CA GLY A 309 -4.54 -15.59 11.57
C GLY A 309 -4.19 -15.31 13.02
N SER A 310 -5.10 -15.56 13.96
CA SER A 310 -4.83 -15.36 15.40
C SER A 310 -3.69 -16.21 15.97
N LYS A 311 -3.31 -17.28 15.26
CA LYS A 311 -2.20 -18.18 15.63
C LYS A 311 -0.91 -17.91 14.84
N ASP A 312 -0.86 -16.79 14.09
CA ASP A 312 0.26 -16.44 13.18
C ASP A 312 0.54 -17.55 12.14
N ARG A 313 -0.51 -18.24 11.70
CA ARG A 313 -0.40 -19.30 10.71
C ARG A 313 -0.73 -18.74 9.33
N PHE A 314 0.31 -18.41 8.59
CA PHE A 314 0.24 -18.07 7.18
C PHE A 314 0.64 -19.33 6.40
N GLY A 315 -0.23 -20.33 6.36
CA GLY A 315 -0.02 -21.51 5.55
C GLY A 315 0.03 -21.15 4.06
N ASN A 316 0.95 -21.75 3.35
CA ASN A 316 1.07 -21.70 1.90
C ASN A 316 -0.13 -22.37 1.22
#